data_f588d2edac4cf5bd86bff38dce4580a1
#
_entry.id   f588d2edac4cf5bd86bff38dce4580a1
#
_cell.length_a   1.000
_cell.length_b   1.000
_cell.length_c   1.000
_cell.angle_alpha   90.00
_cell.angle_beta   90.00
_cell.angle_gamma   90.00
#
_symmetry.space_group_name_H-M   'P 1'
#
loop_
_entity.id
_entity.type
_entity.pdbx_description
1 polymer ?
#
loop_
_entity_poly.entity_id
_entity_poly.type
_entity_poly.pdbx_seq_one_letter_code
_entity_poly.pdbx_strand_id
1 'polypeptide(L)'
;MKKEVKDTIIAELGQKLQEFPHFYLVDVTGLNAEKTSALRRKCFQSEIKMVVVKNSLLHKAFEASDIDFSELYGCLKGTTAVMFANTANVPAKLLKEYDKEGVPTLKAAYAEESFYVGADKLAELSALKSKNEVIAEIVALLKSPAKNVVSALQSGSNTIHGVLKTLGERPE
;
A
#
# COMPACT_ATOMS: atom_id res chain seq x y z
N MET A 1 -29.15 0.63 17.00
CA MET A 1 -28.92 1.35 15.76
C MET A 1 -30.20 1.25 14.94
N LYS A 2 -30.79 2.33 14.47
CA LYS A 2 -32.02 2.34 13.65
C LYS A 2 -31.70 1.71 12.28
N LYS A 3 -32.70 1.16 11.60
CA LYS A 3 -32.53 0.49 10.29
C LYS A 3 -32.00 1.46 9.24
N GLU A 4 -32.57 2.66 9.17
CA GLU A 4 -32.17 3.74 8.27
C GLU A 4 -30.66 4.07 8.34
N VAL A 5 -30.10 4.16 9.56
CA VAL A 5 -28.65 4.45 9.76
C VAL A 5 -27.77 3.29 9.25
N LYS A 6 -28.25 2.05 9.32
CA LYS A 6 -27.49 0.91 8.80
C LYS A 6 -27.47 0.93 7.27
N ASP A 7 -28.58 1.24 6.66
CA ASP A 7 -28.72 1.30 5.21
C ASP A 7 -27.88 2.46 4.63
N THR A 8 -27.82 3.60 5.34
CA THR A 8 -26.93 4.72 4.98
C THR A 8 -25.45 4.31 5.04
N ILE A 9 -25.02 3.62 6.11
CA ILE A 9 -23.62 3.15 6.26
C ILE A 9 -23.27 2.13 5.17
N ILE A 10 -24.19 1.21 4.82
CA ILE A 10 -23.96 0.24 3.76
C ILE A 10 -23.79 0.95 2.42
N ALA A 11 -24.64 1.95 2.12
CA ALA A 11 -24.52 2.76 0.91
C ALA A 11 -23.20 3.54 0.84
N GLU A 12 -22.79 4.18 1.94
CA GLU A 12 -21.50 4.88 2.02
C GLU A 12 -20.29 3.94 1.83
N LEU A 13 -20.37 2.73 2.38
CA LEU A 13 -19.34 1.71 2.19
C LEU A 13 -19.29 1.23 0.75
N GLY A 14 -20.44 0.99 0.13
CA GLY A 14 -20.52 0.64 -1.28
C GLY A 14 -19.90 1.69 -2.19
N GLN A 15 -20.19 2.97 -1.94
CA GLN A 15 -19.56 4.07 -2.68
C GLN A 15 -18.04 4.09 -2.51
N LYS A 16 -17.54 3.89 -1.28
CA LYS A 16 -16.08 3.83 -1.02
C LYS A 16 -15.42 2.62 -1.68
N LEU A 17 -16.09 1.47 -1.75
CA LEU A 17 -15.58 0.30 -2.44
C LEU A 17 -15.48 0.52 -3.97
N GLN A 18 -16.34 1.35 -4.54
CA GLN A 18 -16.26 1.75 -5.95
C GLN A 18 -15.23 2.88 -6.19
N GLU A 19 -15.10 3.82 -5.23
CA GLU A 19 -14.14 4.95 -5.33
C GLU A 19 -12.69 4.47 -5.24
N PHE A 20 -12.40 3.51 -4.35
CA PHE A 20 -11.04 3.04 -4.08
C PHE A 20 -10.80 1.65 -4.65
N PRO A 21 -9.81 1.48 -5.55
CA PRO A 21 -9.52 0.19 -6.17
C PRO A 21 -8.90 -0.82 -5.20
N HIS A 22 -8.31 -0.36 -4.10
CA HIS A 22 -7.62 -1.21 -3.14
C HIS A 22 -8.12 -0.98 -1.73
N PHE A 23 -8.38 -2.06 -1.00
CA PHE A 23 -8.71 -1.97 0.43
C PHE A 23 -8.06 -3.09 1.23
N TYR A 24 -7.82 -2.81 2.51
CA TYR A 24 -7.18 -3.70 3.46
C TYR A 24 -8.09 -3.90 4.67
N LEU A 25 -8.28 -5.14 5.08
CA LEU A 25 -8.98 -5.53 6.30
C LEU A 25 -7.96 -5.79 7.39
N VAL A 26 -8.01 -5.00 8.45
CA VAL A 26 -7.00 -5.00 9.50
C VAL A 26 -7.65 -5.22 10.85
N ASP A 27 -7.02 -6.00 11.71
CA ASP A 27 -7.41 -6.14 13.10
C ASP A 27 -6.78 -5.03 13.94
N VAL A 28 -7.63 -4.28 14.62
CA VAL A 28 -7.21 -3.20 15.52
C VAL A 28 -7.43 -3.56 17.00
N THR A 29 -7.68 -4.84 17.29
CA THR A 29 -7.87 -5.33 18.66
C THR A 29 -6.58 -5.14 19.47
N GLY A 30 -6.68 -4.58 20.66
CA GLY A 30 -5.52 -4.35 21.53
C GLY A 30 -4.78 -3.02 21.33
N LEU A 31 -5.18 -2.17 20.37
CA LEU A 31 -4.63 -0.83 20.25
C LEU A 31 -5.16 0.11 21.33
N ASN A 32 -4.25 0.81 22.03
CA ASN A 32 -4.60 1.90 22.93
C ASN A 32 -5.11 3.12 22.14
N ALA A 33 -5.84 4.02 22.80
CA ALA A 33 -6.38 5.23 22.19
C ALA A 33 -5.28 6.11 21.57
N GLU A 34 -4.12 6.21 22.21
CA GLU A 34 -2.96 6.95 21.73
C GLU A 34 -2.43 6.35 20.41
N LYS A 35 -2.19 5.03 20.40
CA LYS A 35 -1.72 4.31 19.20
C LYS A 35 -2.74 4.37 18.06
N THR A 36 -4.02 4.26 18.38
CA THR A 36 -5.11 4.41 17.39
C THR A 36 -5.12 5.81 16.78
N SER A 37 -4.92 6.84 17.59
CA SER A 37 -4.83 8.23 17.11
C SER A 37 -3.59 8.44 16.24
N ALA A 38 -2.44 7.90 16.65
CA ALA A 38 -1.20 7.95 15.88
C ALA A 38 -1.34 7.22 14.52
N LEU A 39 -1.94 6.03 14.52
CA LEU A 39 -2.23 5.26 13.31
C LEU A 39 -3.13 6.05 12.35
N ARG A 40 -4.21 6.64 12.84
CA ARG A 40 -5.10 7.47 12.02
C ARG A 40 -4.40 8.68 11.41
N ARG A 41 -3.50 9.34 12.17
CA ARG A 41 -2.70 10.46 11.64
C ARG A 41 -1.77 10.01 10.52
N LYS A 42 -1.08 8.88 10.69
CA LYS A 42 -0.23 8.30 9.63
C LYS A 42 -1.05 7.88 8.40
N CYS A 43 -2.20 7.25 8.61
CA CYS A 43 -3.11 6.92 7.52
C CYS A 43 -3.52 8.18 6.74
N PHE A 44 -3.88 9.25 7.44
CA PHE A 44 -4.25 10.52 6.80
C PHE A 44 -3.08 11.14 6.01
N GLN A 45 -1.86 11.12 6.56
CA GLN A 45 -0.65 11.61 5.87
C GLN A 45 -0.32 10.80 4.61
N SER A 46 -0.68 9.52 4.60
CA SER A 46 -0.47 8.60 3.48
C SER A 46 -1.68 8.49 2.55
N GLU A 47 -2.66 9.39 2.67
CA GLU A 47 -3.90 9.40 1.87
C GLU A 47 -4.73 8.11 1.98
N ILE A 48 -4.63 7.42 3.12
CA ILE A 48 -5.40 6.21 3.42
C ILE A 48 -6.63 6.59 4.23
N LYS A 49 -7.83 6.23 3.75
CA LYS A 49 -9.08 6.39 4.50
C LYS A 49 -9.31 5.20 5.40
N MET A 50 -9.13 5.34 6.70
CA MET A 50 -9.36 4.28 7.68
C MET A 50 -10.75 4.41 8.32
N VAL A 51 -11.57 3.37 8.21
CA VAL A 51 -12.92 3.29 8.77
C VAL A 51 -13.06 2.00 9.58
N VAL A 52 -13.53 2.11 10.83
CA VAL A 52 -13.86 0.93 11.65
C VAL A 52 -15.33 0.62 11.46
N VAL A 53 -15.64 -0.58 11.02
CA VAL A 53 -17.00 -0.97 10.64
C VAL A 53 -17.38 -2.29 11.30
N LYS A 54 -18.67 -2.46 11.57
CA LYS A 54 -19.22 -3.73 12.03
C LYS A 54 -19.18 -4.77 10.88
N ASN A 55 -18.64 -5.96 11.16
CA ASN A 55 -18.47 -7.02 10.15
C ASN A 55 -19.76 -7.35 9.38
N SER A 56 -20.92 -7.38 10.10
CA SER A 56 -22.21 -7.66 9.45
C SER A 56 -22.69 -6.58 8.49
N LEU A 57 -22.23 -5.34 8.64
CA LEU A 57 -22.53 -4.25 7.68
C LEU A 57 -21.57 -4.31 6.48
N LEU A 58 -20.32 -4.66 6.74
CA LEU A 58 -19.33 -4.87 5.69
C LEU A 58 -19.70 -6.04 4.79
N HIS A 59 -20.17 -7.16 5.39
CA HIS A 59 -20.66 -8.31 4.63
C HIS A 59 -21.81 -7.93 3.69
N LYS A 60 -22.79 -7.15 4.15
CA LYS A 60 -23.88 -6.66 3.31
C LYS A 60 -23.41 -5.68 2.22
N ALA A 61 -22.40 -4.87 2.51
CA ALA A 61 -21.82 -4.00 1.50
C ALA A 61 -21.09 -4.80 0.40
N PHE A 62 -20.45 -5.89 0.77
CA PHE A 62 -19.82 -6.81 -0.20
C PHE A 62 -20.85 -7.58 -1.02
N GLU A 63 -21.96 -8.03 -0.43
CA GLU A 63 -23.07 -8.66 -1.16
C GLU A 63 -23.76 -7.71 -2.15
N ALA A 64 -23.77 -6.42 -1.85
CA ALA A 64 -24.34 -5.39 -2.70
C ALA A 64 -23.39 -4.89 -3.80
N SER A 65 -22.12 -5.31 -3.80
CA SER A 65 -21.13 -4.94 -4.80
C SER A 65 -21.15 -5.92 -5.99
N ASP A 66 -20.69 -5.45 -7.14
CA ASP A 66 -20.63 -6.25 -8.37
C ASP A 66 -19.49 -7.28 -8.36
N ILE A 67 -18.54 -7.15 -7.43
CA ILE A 67 -17.37 -8.03 -7.30
C ILE A 67 -17.67 -9.10 -6.25
N ASP A 68 -17.33 -10.35 -6.55
CA ASP A 68 -17.49 -11.47 -5.62
C ASP A 68 -16.36 -11.47 -4.57
N PHE A 69 -16.69 -11.12 -3.33
CA PHE A 69 -15.79 -11.10 -2.19
C PHE A 69 -15.93 -12.31 -1.25
N SER A 70 -16.41 -13.44 -1.76
CA SER A 70 -16.68 -14.66 -0.95
C SER A 70 -15.46 -15.15 -0.17
N GLU A 71 -14.26 -15.01 -0.73
CA GLU A 71 -13.00 -15.41 -0.06
C GLU A 71 -12.70 -14.60 1.22
N LEU A 72 -13.21 -13.36 1.31
CA LEU A 72 -12.96 -12.48 2.45
C LEU A 72 -13.90 -12.73 3.63
N TYR A 73 -15.02 -13.44 3.42
CA TYR A 73 -16.01 -13.66 4.49
C TYR A 73 -15.44 -14.44 5.67
N GLY A 74 -14.52 -15.37 5.42
CA GLY A 74 -13.84 -16.13 6.46
C GLY A 74 -13.00 -15.28 7.42
N CYS A 75 -12.53 -14.12 6.95
CA CYS A 75 -11.68 -13.20 7.69
C CYS A 75 -12.45 -12.16 8.51
N LEU A 76 -13.78 -12.06 8.35
CA LEU A 76 -14.63 -11.09 9.04
C LEU A 76 -14.95 -11.53 10.48
N LYS A 77 -13.94 -11.86 11.27
CA LYS A 77 -14.06 -12.22 12.69
C LYS A 77 -13.40 -11.16 13.57
N GLY A 78 -13.99 -10.89 14.74
CA GLY A 78 -13.45 -9.88 15.69
C GLY A 78 -13.61 -8.44 15.20
N THR A 79 -12.75 -7.53 15.69
CA THR A 79 -12.77 -6.12 15.32
C THR A 79 -12.12 -5.94 13.95
N THR A 80 -12.78 -5.27 13.04
CA THR A 80 -12.25 -5.06 11.69
C THR A 80 -12.24 -3.55 11.36
N ALA A 81 -11.10 -3.05 10.98
CA ALA A 81 -10.94 -1.75 10.34
C ALA A 81 -10.69 -1.96 8.84
N VAL A 82 -11.29 -1.13 8.02
CA VAL A 82 -11.06 -1.10 6.58
C VAL A 82 -10.20 0.10 6.27
N MET A 83 -9.11 -0.11 5.56
CA MET A 83 -8.23 0.93 5.04
C MET A 83 -8.40 0.97 3.53
N PHE A 84 -8.88 2.08 3.00
CA PHE A 84 -9.04 2.33 1.57
C PHE A 84 -7.86 3.14 1.05
N ALA A 85 -7.31 2.75 -0.09
CA ALA A 85 -6.19 3.45 -0.71
C ALA A 85 -6.26 3.39 -2.24
N ASN A 86 -5.66 4.39 -2.88
CA ASN A 86 -5.53 4.44 -4.34
C ASN A 86 -4.33 3.61 -4.84
N THR A 87 -3.35 3.38 -3.98
CA THR A 87 -2.12 2.65 -4.30
C THR A 87 -2.03 1.39 -3.43
N ALA A 88 -1.80 0.25 -4.04
CA ALA A 88 -1.78 -1.04 -3.34
C ALA A 88 -0.69 -1.14 -2.26
N ASN A 89 0.51 -0.60 -2.48
CA ASN A 89 1.66 -0.81 -1.59
C ASN A 89 1.68 0.08 -0.34
N VAL A 90 0.98 1.22 -0.35
CA VAL A 90 1.07 2.23 0.73
C VAL A 90 0.54 1.70 2.07
N PRO A 91 -0.68 1.10 2.14
CA PRO A 91 -1.16 0.52 3.39
C PRO A 91 -0.29 -0.63 3.89
N ALA A 92 0.25 -1.46 2.98
CA ALA A 92 1.10 -2.58 3.35
C ALA A 92 2.43 -2.13 3.97
N LYS A 93 3.06 -1.10 3.41
CA LYS A 93 4.28 -0.50 3.97
C LYS A 93 4.03 0.09 5.36
N LEU A 94 2.90 0.79 5.54
CA LEU A 94 2.49 1.34 6.82
C LEU A 94 2.26 0.24 7.85
N LEU A 95 1.54 -0.83 7.50
CA LEU A 95 1.31 -1.97 8.40
C LEU A 95 2.62 -2.66 8.78
N LYS A 96 3.57 -2.79 7.86
CA LYS A 96 4.89 -3.38 8.13
C LYS A 96 5.71 -2.57 9.14
N GLU A 97 5.55 -1.25 9.20
CA GLU A 97 6.17 -0.43 10.25
C GLU A 97 5.63 -0.79 11.65
N TYR A 98 4.33 -1.11 11.72
CA TYR A 98 3.67 -1.50 12.96
C TYR A 98 3.77 -3.00 13.30
N ASP A 99 4.15 -3.84 12.35
CA ASP A 99 4.27 -5.29 12.53
C ASP A 99 5.21 -5.67 13.69
N LYS A 100 6.25 -4.87 13.92
CA LYS A 100 7.16 -4.99 15.06
C LYS A 100 6.47 -4.87 16.42
N GLU A 101 5.34 -4.20 16.48
CA GLU A 101 4.52 -4.03 17.69
C GLU A 101 3.40 -5.07 17.78
N GLY A 102 3.24 -5.93 16.76
CA GLY A 102 2.26 -7.01 16.69
C GLY A 102 0.81 -6.56 16.46
N VAL A 103 0.53 -5.26 16.43
CA VAL A 103 -0.81 -4.69 16.18
C VAL A 103 -0.66 -3.34 15.48
N PRO A 104 -1.36 -3.08 14.37
CA PRO A 104 -2.48 -3.83 13.75
C PRO A 104 -2.02 -5.01 12.88
N THR A 105 -2.78 -6.11 12.86
CA THR A 105 -2.50 -7.29 12.04
C THR A 105 -3.34 -7.29 10.76
N LEU A 106 -2.76 -7.72 9.64
CA LEU A 106 -3.48 -7.90 8.40
C LEU A 106 -4.36 -9.14 8.48
N LYS A 107 -5.65 -9.02 8.19
CA LYS A 107 -6.60 -10.14 8.02
C LYS A 107 -6.68 -10.57 6.57
N ALA A 108 -6.94 -9.62 5.70
CA ALA A 108 -7.01 -9.82 4.27
C ALA A 108 -6.83 -8.47 3.55
N ALA A 109 -6.51 -8.53 2.27
CA ALA A 109 -6.44 -7.37 1.41
C ALA A 109 -7.02 -7.69 0.03
N TYR A 110 -7.56 -6.68 -0.61
CA TYR A 110 -7.93 -6.69 -2.03
C TYR A 110 -7.06 -5.67 -2.75
N ALA A 111 -6.18 -6.17 -3.60
CA ALA A 111 -5.25 -5.33 -4.34
C ALA A 111 -5.00 -5.88 -5.75
N GLU A 112 -4.99 -5.02 -6.77
CA GLU A 112 -4.76 -5.39 -8.17
C GLU A 112 -5.67 -6.56 -8.61
N GLU A 113 -6.98 -6.45 -8.30
CA GLU A 113 -8.00 -7.46 -8.63
C GLU A 113 -7.74 -8.86 -8.05
N SER A 114 -6.89 -8.97 -7.03
CA SER A 114 -6.49 -10.21 -6.39
C SER A 114 -6.77 -10.17 -4.88
N PHE A 115 -7.11 -11.34 -4.34
CA PHE A 115 -7.37 -11.51 -2.91
C PHE A 115 -6.13 -12.04 -2.19
N TYR A 116 -5.76 -11.38 -1.11
CA TYR A 116 -4.65 -11.76 -0.23
C TYR A 116 -5.21 -12.03 1.16
N VAL A 117 -5.18 -13.27 1.59
CA VAL A 117 -5.71 -13.70 2.89
C VAL A 117 -4.57 -14.09 3.80
N GLY A 118 -4.56 -13.54 5.02
CA GLY A 118 -3.58 -13.84 6.06
C GLY A 118 -2.47 -12.79 6.22
N ALA A 119 -1.86 -12.80 7.41
CA ALA A 119 -0.79 -11.87 7.77
C ALA A 119 0.51 -12.11 6.96
N ASP A 120 0.77 -13.37 6.55
CA ASP A 120 1.97 -13.75 5.80
C ASP A 120 2.08 -13.03 4.45
N LYS A 121 0.94 -12.64 3.87
CA LYS A 121 0.89 -11.92 2.60
C LYS A 121 1.29 -10.43 2.68
N LEU A 122 1.52 -9.93 3.89
CA LEU A 122 1.96 -8.55 4.09
C LEU A 122 3.29 -8.24 3.40
N ALA A 123 4.22 -9.19 3.40
CA ALA A 123 5.52 -9.05 2.74
C ALA A 123 5.37 -8.91 1.23
N GLU A 124 4.53 -9.75 0.61
CA GLU A 124 4.21 -9.70 -0.82
C GLU A 124 3.54 -8.38 -1.20
N LEU A 125 2.51 -7.97 -0.44
CA LEU A 125 1.80 -6.70 -0.63
C LEU A 125 2.72 -5.47 -0.49
N SER A 126 3.70 -5.51 0.42
CA SER A 126 4.66 -4.41 0.58
C SER A 126 5.66 -4.31 -0.57
N ALA A 127 5.87 -5.40 -1.31
CA ALA A 127 6.74 -5.47 -2.48
C ALA A 127 6.03 -5.12 -3.79
N LEU A 128 4.70 -5.06 -3.80
CA LEU A 128 3.95 -4.63 -4.99
C LEU A 128 4.38 -3.24 -5.42
N LYS A 129 4.64 -3.08 -6.70
CA LYS A 129 4.96 -1.79 -7.31
C LYS A 129 3.69 -1.14 -7.83
N SER A 130 3.59 0.16 -7.72
CA SER A 130 2.48 0.88 -8.34
C SER A 130 2.58 0.82 -9.87
N LYS A 131 1.46 0.98 -10.58
CA LYS A 131 1.41 0.99 -12.05
C LYS A 131 2.46 1.96 -12.64
N ASN A 132 2.59 3.15 -12.06
CA ASN A 132 3.54 4.14 -12.53
C ASN A 132 4.99 3.72 -12.28
N GLU A 133 5.28 3.05 -11.15
CA GLU A 133 6.61 2.51 -10.84
C GLU A 133 7.00 1.40 -11.83
N VAL A 134 6.07 0.52 -12.18
CA VAL A 134 6.31 -0.54 -13.19
C VAL A 134 6.59 0.07 -14.56
N ILE A 135 5.79 1.05 -15.00
CA ILE A 135 6.02 1.75 -16.27
C ILE A 135 7.38 2.45 -16.26
N ALA A 136 7.73 3.13 -15.17
CA ALA A 136 9.03 3.80 -15.04
C ALA A 136 10.20 2.81 -15.12
N GLU A 137 10.07 1.62 -14.52
CA GLU A 137 11.06 0.55 -14.59
C GLU A 137 11.23 0.02 -16.02
N ILE A 138 10.14 -0.23 -16.73
CA ILE A 138 10.18 -0.66 -18.15
C ILE A 138 10.90 0.41 -19.00
N VAL A 139 10.55 1.68 -18.83
CA VAL A 139 11.20 2.76 -19.53
C VAL A 139 12.69 2.86 -19.19
N ALA A 140 13.05 2.65 -17.91
CA ALA A 140 14.45 2.63 -17.48
C ALA A 140 15.23 1.47 -18.11
N LEU A 141 14.63 0.27 -18.17
CA LEU A 141 15.23 -0.89 -18.84
C LEU A 141 15.44 -0.65 -20.34
N LEU A 142 14.47 -0.07 -21.01
CA LEU A 142 14.59 0.27 -22.45
C LEU A 142 15.67 1.33 -22.73
N LYS A 143 15.85 2.29 -21.81
CA LYS A 143 16.88 3.34 -21.93
C LYS A 143 18.27 2.88 -21.46
N SER A 144 18.34 1.81 -20.66
CA SER A 144 19.58 1.32 -20.04
C SER A 144 20.69 1.00 -21.07
N PRO A 145 20.45 0.29 -22.19
CA PRO A 145 21.48 0.03 -23.19
C PRO A 145 22.09 1.29 -23.77
N ALA A 146 21.25 2.26 -24.13
CA ALA A 146 21.71 3.54 -24.70
C ALA A 146 22.53 4.34 -23.67
N LYS A 147 22.04 4.40 -22.42
CA LYS A 147 22.74 5.06 -21.31
C LYS A 147 24.10 4.42 -21.02
N ASN A 148 24.17 3.09 -21.05
CA ASN A 148 25.42 2.35 -20.81
C ASN A 148 26.45 2.62 -21.90
N VAL A 149 26.05 2.66 -23.18
CA VAL A 149 26.92 3.00 -24.29
C VAL A 149 27.46 4.43 -24.16
N VAL A 150 26.59 5.39 -23.89
CA VAL A 150 26.99 6.80 -23.70
C VAL A 150 27.94 6.92 -22.49
N SER A 151 27.64 6.26 -21.40
CA SER A 151 28.49 6.24 -20.19
C SER A 151 29.86 5.61 -20.48
N ALA A 152 29.91 4.52 -21.23
CA ALA A 152 31.17 3.88 -21.64
C ALA A 152 32.04 4.82 -22.50
N LEU A 153 31.42 5.53 -23.47
CA LEU A 153 32.13 6.50 -24.30
C LEU A 153 32.64 7.72 -23.50
N GLN A 154 31.86 8.17 -22.52
CA GLN A 154 32.24 9.30 -21.66
C GLN A 154 33.26 8.91 -20.57
N SER A 155 33.33 7.64 -20.18
CA SER A 155 34.22 7.19 -19.10
C SER A 155 35.68 7.46 -19.38
N GLY A 156 36.12 7.26 -20.63
CA GLY A 156 37.50 7.59 -21.05
C GLY A 156 37.84 9.06 -20.86
N SER A 157 36.99 9.96 -21.29
CA SER A 157 37.16 11.41 -21.10
C SER A 157 37.17 11.80 -19.62
N ASN A 158 36.25 11.26 -18.83
CA ASN A 158 36.16 11.55 -17.39
C ASN A 158 37.39 11.04 -16.62
N THR A 159 37.94 9.88 -17.00
CA THR A 159 39.14 9.34 -16.39
C THR A 159 40.36 10.22 -16.68
N ILE A 160 40.52 10.67 -17.94
CA ILE A 160 41.62 11.57 -18.33
C ILE A 160 41.50 12.91 -17.60
N HIS A 161 40.29 13.47 -17.56
CA HIS A 161 40.05 14.74 -16.84
C HIS A 161 40.30 14.60 -15.33
N GLY A 162 39.91 13.50 -14.71
CA GLY A 162 40.21 13.20 -13.30
C GLY A 162 41.73 13.11 -13.02
N VAL A 163 42.48 12.39 -13.89
CA VAL A 163 43.95 12.29 -13.75
C VAL A 163 44.64 13.65 -13.93
N LEU A 164 44.22 14.43 -14.92
CA LEU A 164 44.77 15.79 -15.11
C LEU A 164 44.50 16.70 -13.92
N LYS A 165 43.31 16.63 -13.35
CA LYS A 165 42.94 17.39 -12.16
C LYS A 165 43.82 17.01 -10.93
N THR A 166 43.97 15.71 -10.68
CA THR A 166 44.83 15.22 -9.57
C THR A 166 46.29 15.52 -9.76
N LEU A 167 46.80 15.58 -10.98
CA LEU A 167 48.17 16.01 -11.28
C LEU A 167 48.35 17.50 -11.07
N GLY A 168 47.35 18.32 -11.43
CA GLY A 168 47.39 19.78 -11.22
C GLY A 168 47.23 20.22 -9.76
N GLU A 169 46.64 19.39 -8.91
CA GLU A 169 46.47 19.63 -7.48
C GLU A 169 47.59 19.06 -6.61
N ARG A 170 48.64 18.43 -7.17
CA ARG A 170 49.82 17.99 -6.42
C ARG A 170 50.67 19.19 -6.04
N PRO A 171 50.88 19.47 -4.75
CA PRO A 171 51.90 20.43 -4.32
C PRO A 171 53.26 19.85 -4.67
N GLU A 172 54.15 20.71 -5.19
CA GLU A 172 55.58 20.41 -5.40
C GLU A 172 56.29 20.01 -4.11
#